data_9439182625722fd55dadc4257018c2e7
#
_entry.id   9439182625722fd55dadc4257018c2e7
#
_cell.length_a   1.000
_cell.length_b   1.000
_cell.length_c   1.000
_cell.angle_alpha   90.00
_cell.angle_beta   90.00
_cell.angle_gamma   90.00
#
_symmetry.space_group_name_H-M   'P 1'
#
loop_
_entity.id
_entity.type
_entity.pdbx_description
1 polymer ?
#
loop_
_entity_poly.entity_id
_entity_poly.type
_entity_poly.pdbx_seq_one_letter_code
_entity_poly.pdbx_strand_id
1 'polypeptide(L)'
;MQHLVTSWHVDRNRTDEWEAIWNQLHDVAQRSEGFHMARLMRSVEHPGKYTVYALWDSRDVWERYYEHPQVQELTRATFRLLKGPPIQEWFDLVAQVGEIE
;
A
#
# COMPACT_ATOMS: atom_id res chain seq x y z
N MET A 1 -1.93 17.46 0.75
CA MET A 1 -1.76 16.01 0.95
C MET A 1 -2.37 15.25 -0.20
N GLN A 2 -1.76 14.14 -0.55
CA GLN A 2 -2.21 13.34 -1.68
C GLN A 2 -2.54 11.91 -1.25
N HIS A 3 -3.54 11.32 -1.89
CA HIS A 3 -4.10 10.03 -1.55
C HIS A 3 -3.71 9.01 -2.61
N LEU A 4 -3.12 7.90 -2.17
CA LEU A 4 -2.69 6.83 -3.05
C LEU A 4 -3.56 5.60 -2.81
N VAL A 5 -4.13 5.06 -3.88
CA VAL A 5 -4.89 3.80 -3.80
C VAL A 5 -4.22 2.79 -4.71
N THR A 6 -3.89 1.63 -4.16
CA THR A 6 -3.26 0.56 -4.92
C THR A 6 -4.06 -0.72 -4.71
N SER A 7 -4.41 -1.39 -5.80
CA SER A 7 -5.11 -2.67 -5.78
C SER A 7 -4.17 -3.79 -6.16
N TRP A 8 -4.24 -4.89 -5.40
CA TRP A 8 -3.34 -6.04 -5.51
C TRP A 8 -4.12 -7.33 -5.68
N HIS A 9 -3.65 -8.20 -6.56
CA HIS A 9 -4.18 -9.56 -6.70
C HIS A 9 -3.10 -10.54 -6.29
N VAL A 10 -3.22 -11.09 -5.09
CA VAL A 10 -2.23 -11.96 -4.48
C VAL A 10 -2.66 -13.41 -4.68
N ASP A 11 -1.70 -14.32 -4.85
CA ASP A 11 -1.97 -15.74 -4.84
C ASP A 11 -2.71 -16.09 -3.56
N ARG A 12 -3.92 -16.61 -3.68
CA ARG A 12 -4.82 -16.88 -2.56
C ARG A 12 -4.24 -17.87 -1.54
N ASN A 13 -3.25 -18.64 -1.93
CA ASN A 13 -2.58 -19.61 -1.06
C ASN A 13 -1.37 -19.02 -0.35
N ARG A 14 -1.02 -17.76 -0.63
CA ARG A 14 0.17 -17.10 -0.09
C ARG A 14 -0.13 -15.74 0.55
N THR A 15 -1.37 -15.54 0.94
CA THR A 15 -1.80 -14.25 1.50
C THR A 15 -1.12 -13.93 2.83
N ASP A 16 -0.90 -14.93 3.69
CA ASP A 16 -0.22 -14.71 4.98
C ASP A 16 1.21 -14.21 4.76
N GLU A 17 1.92 -14.78 3.80
CA GLU A 17 3.27 -14.36 3.46
C GLU A 17 3.28 -12.93 2.93
N TRP A 18 2.32 -12.60 2.06
CA TRP A 18 2.20 -11.27 1.50
C TRP A 18 1.87 -10.22 2.56
N GLU A 19 0.95 -10.54 3.47
CA GLU A 19 0.58 -9.64 4.56
C GLU A 19 1.77 -9.38 5.50
N ALA A 20 2.59 -10.41 5.76
CA ALA A 20 3.78 -10.25 6.59
C ALA A 20 4.78 -9.26 5.96
N ILE A 21 4.94 -9.30 4.64
CA ILE A 21 5.80 -8.35 3.93
C ILE A 21 5.21 -6.94 4.05
N TRP A 22 3.90 -6.78 3.92
CA TRP A 22 3.24 -5.49 4.06
C TRP A 22 3.40 -4.89 5.45
N ASN A 23 3.40 -5.71 6.49
CA ASN A 23 3.67 -5.22 7.84
C ASN A 23 5.06 -4.59 7.92
N GLN A 24 6.04 -5.18 7.26
CA GLN A 24 7.40 -4.61 7.22
C GLN A 24 7.43 -3.32 6.42
N LEU A 25 6.71 -3.24 5.30
CA LEU A 25 6.61 -2.01 4.52
C LEU A 25 5.97 -0.89 5.34
N HIS A 26 4.92 -1.20 6.10
CA HIS A 26 4.27 -0.22 6.97
C HIS A 26 5.21 0.28 8.06
N ASP A 27 6.06 -0.58 8.61
CA ASP A 27 7.06 -0.15 9.59
C ASP A 27 8.00 0.89 9.01
N VAL A 28 8.47 0.68 7.79
CA VAL A 28 9.35 1.64 7.11
C VAL A 28 8.59 2.93 6.81
N ALA A 29 7.35 2.82 6.33
CA ALA A 29 6.53 3.99 6.03
C ALA A 29 6.31 4.86 7.26
N GLN A 30 6.01 4.25 8.42
CA GLN A 30 5.77 4.98 9.66
C GLN A 30 6.95 5.83 10.09
N ARG A 31 8.16 5.44 9.71
CA ARG A 31 9.39 6.17 10.03
C ARG A 31 9.77 7.15 8.93
N SER A 32 9.01 7.23 7.87
CA SER A 32 9.31 8.07 6.71
C SER A 32 8.70 9.45 6.87
N GLU A 33 9.48 10.48 6.52
CA GLU A 33 9.00 11.85 6.53
C GLU A 33 7.87 12.03 5.52
N GLY A 34 6.81 12.71 5.94
CA GLY A 34 5.69 13.01 5.06
C GLY A 34 4.64 11.91 4.95
N PHE A 35 4.83 10.81 5.66
CA PHE A 35 3.82 9.76 5.74
C PHE A 35 2.78 10.12 6.83
N HIS A 36 1.49 9.93 6.54
CA HIS A 36 0.42 10.22 7.49
C HIS A 36 -0.33 8.98 7.95
N MET A 37 -0.79 8.16 7.03
CA MET A 37 -1.51 6.95 7.41
C MET A 37 -1.63 6.01 6.21
N ALA A 38 -1.87 4.74 6.49
CA ALA A 38 -2.18 3.75 5.46
C ALA A 38 -3.15 2.72 6.04
N ARG A 39 -3.96 2.18 5.15
CA ARG A 39 -4.88 1.10 5.47
C ARG A 39 -4.72 0.00 4.45
N LEU A 40 -4.52 -1.20 4.93
CA LEU A 40 -4.53 -2.40 4.09
C LEU A 40 -5.86 -3.09 4.31
N MET A 41 -6.63 -3.24 3.23
CA MET A 41 -7.95 -3.84 3.28
C MET A 41 -7.99 -5.10 2.45
N ARG A 42 -8.60 -6.13 2.99
CA ARG A 42 -8.78 -7.41 2.31
C ARG A 42 -10.21 -7.51 1.82
N SER A 43 -10.39 -7.90 0.55
CA SER A 43 -11.73 -8.12 0.02
C SER A 43 -12.41 -9.26 0.76
N VAL A 44 -13.67 -9.04 1.15
CA VAL A 44 -14.49 -10.10 1.76
C VAL A 44 -15.16 -10.97 0.71
N GLU A 45 -15.11 -10.56 -0.55
CA GLU A 45 -15.78 -11.26 -1.65
C GLU A 45 -14.82 -12.02 -2.55
N HIS A 46 -13.59 -11.49 -2.73
CA HIS A 46 -12.62 -12.04 -3.67
C HIS A 46 -11.33 -12.42 -2.94
N PRO A 47 -11.11 -13.73 -2.67
CA PRO A 47 -9.88 -14.16 -2.00
C PRO A 47 -8.64 -13.73 -2.77
N GLY A 48 -7.67 -13.16 -2.04
CA GLY A 48 -6.42 -12.68 -2.62
C GLY A 48 -6.47 -11.25 -3.12
N LYS A 49 -7.63 -10.60 -3.14
CA LYS A 49 -7.72 -9.20 -3.54
C LYS A 49 -7.54 -8.29 -2.34
N TYR A 50 -6.63 -7.33 -2.47
CA TYR A 50 -6.33 -6.34 -1.42
C TYR A 50 -6.34 -4.95 -2.02
N THR A 51 -6.64 -3.96 -1.19
CA THR A 51 -6.52 -2.55 -1.55
C THR A 51 -5.77 -1.84 -0.43
N VAL A 52 -4.78 -1.05 -0.80
CA VAL A 52 -4.04 -0.19 0.12
C VAL A 52 -4.48 1.25 -0.14
N TYR A 53 -4.88 1.93 0.91
CA TYR A 53 -5.10 3.37 0.88
C TYR A 53 -4.02 4.02 1.73
N ALA A 54 -3.33 5.01 1.18
CA ALA A 54 -2.26 5.70 1.90
C ALA A 54 -2.36 7.20 1.69
N LEU A 55 -2.00 7.94 2.73
CA LEU A 55 -1.99 9.40 2.71
C LEU A 55 -0.57 9.90 2.95
N TRP A 56 -0.06 10.69 2.01
CA TRP A 56 1.28 11.25 2.03
C TRP A 56 1.22 12.76 1.82
N ASP A 57 2.24 13.50 2.27
CA ASP A 57 2.34 14.93 2.00
C ASP A 57 2.23 15.23 0.51
N SER A 58 2.95 14.45 -0.30
CA SER A 58 2.96 14.60 -1.75
C SER A 58 3.46 13.32 -2.40
N ARG A 59 3.24 13.21 -3.70
CA ARG A 59 3.78 12.11 -4.49
C ARG A 59 5.30 12.07 -4.44
N ASP A 60 5.95 13.24 -4.43
CA ASP A 60 7.42 13.31 -4.37
C ASP A 60 7.96 12.69 -3.10
N VAL A 61 7.28 12.90 -1.97
CA VAL A 61 7.65 12.30 -0.69
C VAL A 61 7.53 10.78 -0.75
N TRP A 62 6.43 10.29 -1.34
CA TRP A 62 6.24 8.85 -1.52
C TRP A 62 7.33 8.25 -2.41
N GLU A 63 7.73 8.95 -3.48
CA GLU A 63 8.77 8.48 -4.38
C GLU A 63 10.10 8.32 -3.64
N ARG A 64 10.44 9.23 -2.74
CA ARG A 64 11.65 9.11 -1.91
C ARG A 64 11.58 7.90 -0.99
N TYR A 65 10.42 7.64 -0.38
CA TYR A 65 10.20 6.42 0.40
C TYR A 65 10.38 5.18 -0.48
N TYR A 66 9.79 5.18 -1.66
CA TYR A 66 9.83 4.05 -2.57
C TYR A 66 11.24 3.74 -3.07
N GLU A 67 12.10 4.74 -3.14
CA GLU A 67 13.49 4.56 -3.58
C GLU A 67 14.39 3.96 -2.50
N HIS A 68 13.94 3.91 -1.26
CA HIS A 68 14.73 3.34 -0.17
C HIS A 68 15.06 1.87 -0.48
N PRO A 69 16.34 1.44 -0.34
CA PRO A 69 16.74 0.08 -0.71
C PRO A 69 15.92 -1.02 -0.05
N GLN A 70 15.58 -0.85 1.24
CA GLN A 70 14.77 -1.83 1.96
C GLN A 70 13.37 -1.93 1.37
N VAL A 71 12.78 -0.80 0.98
CA VAL A 71 11.45 -0.76 0.36
C VAL A 71 11.48 -1.44 -1.01
N GLN A 72 12.52 -1.19 -1.79
CA GLN A 72 12.70 -1.82 -3.09
C GLN A 72 12.78 -3.33 -2.97
N GLU A 73 13.53 -3.82 -1.98
CA GLU A 73 13.69 -5.25 -1.76
C GLU A 73 12.38 -5.90 -1.33
N LEU A 74 11.65 -5.27 -0.40
CA LEU A 74 10.36 -5.76 0.06
C LEU A 74 9.32 -5.73 -1.08
N THR A 75 9.35 -4.70 -1.91
CA THR A 75 8.45 -4.58 -3.04
C THR A 75 8.68 -5.71 -4.05
N ARG A 76 9.94 -6.01 -4.35
CA ARG A 76 10.26 -7.15 -5.23
C ARG A 76 9.72 -8.46 -4.66
N ALA A 77 9.82 -8.64 -3.35
CA ALA A 77 9.29 -9.82 -2.69
C ALA A 77 7.77 -9.91 -2.82
N THR A 78 7.06 -8.78 -2.72
CA THR A 78 5.61 -8.78 -2.89
C THR A 78 5.20 -9.19 -4.31
N PHE A 79 5.94 -8.71 -5.32
CA PHE A 79 5.59 -8.99 -6.72
C PHE A 79 5.65 -10.47 -7.06
N ARG A 80 6.50 -11.24 -6.39
CA ARG A 80 6.58 -12.69 -6.61
C ARG A 80 5.33 -13.44 -6.18
N LEU A 81 4.49 -12.81 -5.38
CA LEU A 81 3.29 -13.42 -4.82
C LEU A 81 2.02 -12.99 -5.55
N LEU A 82 2.15 -12.14 -6.58
CA LEU A 82 1.02 -11.57 -7.28
C LEU A 82 0.60 -12.43 -8.47
N LYS A 83 -0.71 -12.36 -8.78
CA LYS A 83 -1.26 -12.99 -9.99
C LYS A 83 -1.36 -12.03 -11.17
N GLY A 84 -0.98 -10.78 -10.97
CA GLY A 84 -1.00 -9.79 -12.02
C GLY A 84 -0.40 -8.48 -11.50
N PRO A 85 -0.20 -7.49 -12.37
CA PRO A 85 0.36 -6.21 -11.94
C PRO A 85 -0.60 -5.47 -11.03
N PRO A 86 -0.08 -4.74 -10.01
CA PRO A 86 -0.92 -3.89 -9.20
C PRO A 86 -1.43 -2.70 -10.00
N ILE A 87 -2.57 -2.17 -9.59
CA ILE A 87 -3.14 -0.96 -10.19
C ILE A 87 -3.01 0.14 -9.17
N GLN A 88 -2.31 1.22 -9.53
CA GLN A 88 -2.00 2.32 -8.64
C GLN A 88 -2.53 3.63 -9.20
N GLU A 89 -3.16 4.42 -8.34
CA GLU A 89 -3.71 5.70 -8.77
C GLU A 89 -3.63 6.71 -7.63
N TRP A 90 -3.31 7.96 -7.97
CA TRP A 90 -3.27 9.07 -7.03
C TRP A 90 -4.55 9.89 -7.13
N PHE A 91 -5.05 10.34 -5.99
CA PHE A 91 -6.30 11.08 -5.90
C PHE A 91 -6.14 12.34 -5.06
N ASP A 92 -6.89 13.38 -5.42
CA ASP A 92 -7.10 14.54 -4.56
C ASP A 92 -8.41 14.37 -3.82
N LEU A 93 -8.45 14.80 -2.56
CA LEU A 93 -9.69 14.76 -1.80
C LEU A 93 -10.60 15.89 -2.27
N VAL A 94 -11.81 15.55 -2.68
CA VAL A 94 -12.81 16.53 -3.10
C VAL A 94 -13.76 16.88 -1.94
N ALA A 95 -14.20 15.87 -1.20
CA ALA A 95 -15.13 16.07 -0.08
C ALA A 95 -15.02 14.90 0.90
N GLN A 96 -15.29 15.21 2.16
CA GLN A 96 -15.32 14.18 3.21
C GLN A 96 -16.50 14.47 4.12
N VAL A 97 -17.24 13.41 4.45
CA VAL A 97 -18.34 13.48 5.40
C VAL A 97 -18.14 12.40 6.43
N GLY A 98 -18.24 12.79 7.71
CA GLY A 98 -18.01 11.86 8.80
C GLY A 98 -16.54 11.63 9.10
N GLU A 99 -16.28 10.84 10.15
CA GLU A 99 -14.93 10.45 10.56
C GLU A 99 -14.83 8.94 10.59
N ILE A 100 -13.64 8.41 10.22
CA ILE A 100 -13.33 6.99 10.29
C ILE A 100 -12.26 6.80 11.34
N GLU A 101 -12.56 5.99 12.35
CA GLU A 101 -11.62 5.69 13.44
C GLU A 101 -10.72 4.50 13.08
#